data_27dd106f5844a1e9a5732a4411fa7dac
#
_entry.id   27dd106f5844a1e9a5732a4411fa7dac
#
_cell.length_a   1.000
_cell.length_b   1.000
_cell.length_c   1.000
_cell.angle_alpha   90.00
_cell.angle_beta   90.00
_cell.angle_gamma   90.00
#
_symmetry.space_group_name_H-M   'P 1'
#
loop_
_entity.id
_entity.type
_entity.pdbx_description
1 polymer ?
#
loop_
_entity_poly.entity_id
_entity_poly.type
_entity_poly.pdbx_seq_one_letter_code
_entity_poly.pdbx_strand_id
1 'polypeptide(L)'
;MGAIIENETSYTSAFQRDELRIKKILVYVENNYGTNITLEELANSSNISPSTCLRLFNTVLGTTPIKYLLTFRLQKAMEELKRANGRTISEIAQSCGFSDASYFNRCFRKEYGKTPSEYMASI
;
A
#
# COMPACT_ATOMS: atom_id res chain seq x y z
N MET A 1 6.56 1.73 42.10
CA MET A 1 7.11 0.82 41.09
C MET A 1 6.02 0.16 40.26
N GLY A 2 4.97 -0.39 40.87
CA GLY A 2 3.90 -1.05 40.14
C GLY A 2 3.17 -0.16 39.15
N ALA A 3 2.90 1.10 39.49
CA ALA A 3 2.20 2.03 38.63
C ALA A 3 2.96 2.34 37.34
N ILE A 4 4.30 2.47 37.45
CA ILE A 4 5.15 2.74 36.27
C ILE A 4 5.15 1.52 35.34
N ILE A 5 5.27 0.33 35.90
CA ILE A 5 5.26 -0.91 35.12
C ILE A 5 3.92 -1.10 34.44
N GLU A 6 2.81 -0.82 35.14
CA GLU A 6 1.45 -0.91 34.56
C GLU A 6 1.27 0.06 33.41
N ASN A 7 1.75 1.31 33.54
CA ASN A 7 1.66 2.32 32.48
C ASN A 7 2.46 1.89 31.25
N GLU A 8 3.67 1.37 31.43
CA GLU A 8 4.49 0.87 30.34
C GLU A 8 3.84 -0.30 29.64
N THR A 9 3.28 -1.25 30.39
CA THR A 9 2.57 -2.41 29.83
C THR A 9 1.35 -1.97 29.04
N SER A 10 0.57 -1.02 29.58
CA SER A 10 -0.62 -0.50 28.92
C SER A 10 -0.26 0.21 27.61
N TYR A 11 0.78 1.04 27.62
CA TYR A 11 1.28 1.74 26.43
C TYR A 11 1.77 0.74 25.37
N THR A 12 2.56 -0.24 25.78
CA THR A 12 3.09 -1.28 24.90
C THR A 12 1.96 -2.10 24.29
N SER A 13 0.92 -2.44 25.05
CA SER A 13 -0.23 -3.17 24.55
C SER A 13 -1.00 -2.39 23.49
N ALA A 14 -1.18 -1.08 23.71
CA ALA A 14 -1.85 -0.22 22.73
C ALA A 14 -1.05 -0.13 21.44
N PHE A 15 0.26 0.03 21.54
CA PHE A 15 1.16 0.07 20.38
C PHE A 15 1.13 -1.25 19.62
N GLN A 16 1.20 -2.38 20.33
CA GLN A 16 1.13 -3.71 19.72
C GLN A 16 -0.20 -3.93 19.02
N ARG A 17 -1.30 -3.47 19.60
CA ARG A 17 -2.62 -3.57 18.99
C ARG A 17 -2.68 -2.78 17.68
N ASP A 18 -2.14 -1.58 17.66
CA ASP A 18 -2.12 -0.74 16.46
C ASP A 18 -1.23 -1.36 15.37
N GLU A 19 -0.10 -1.94 15.75
CA GLU A 19 0.76 -2.67 14.80
C GLU A 19 0.02 -3.85 14.18
N LEU A 20 -0.72 -4.62 14.97
CA LEU A 20 -1.50 -5.75 14.47
C LEU A 20 -2.60 -5.29 13.51
N ARG A 21 -3.23 -4.17 13.81
CA ARG A 21 -4.25 -3.59 12.93
C ARG A 21 -3.66 -3.20 11.58
N ILE A 22 -2.50 -2.56 11.60
CA ILE A 22 -1.79 -2.18 10.38
C ILE A 22 -1.39 -3.44 9.61
N LYS A 23 -0.82 -4.44 10.26
CA LYS A 23 -0.40 -5.69 9.61
C LYS A 23 -1.55 -6.36 8.86
N LYS A 24 -2.75 -6.39 9.45
CA LYS A 24 -3.93 -6.96 8.80
C LYS A 24 -4.28 -6.21 7.53
N ILE A 25 -4.17 -4.88 7.55
CA ILE A 25 -4.45 -4.05 6.39
C ILE A 25 -3.38 -4.29 5.31
N LEU A 26 -2.11 -4.38 5.69
CA LEU A 26 -1.01 -4.65 4.76
C LEU A 26 -1.18 -6.01 4.07
N VAL A 27 -1.60 -7.03 4.81
CA VAL A 27 -1.90 -8.36 4.25
C VAL A 27 -3.07 -8.26 3.26
N TYR A 28 -4.10 -7.49 3.60
CA TYR A 28 -5.22 -7.28 2.69
C TYR A 28 -4.77 -6.61 1.38
N VAL A 29 -3.91 -5.59 1.47
CA VAL A 29 -3.34 -4.93 0.30
C VAL A 29 -2.54 -5.93 -0.54
N GLU A 30 -1.68 -6.71 0.09
CA GLU A 30 -0.86 -7.71 -0.59
C GLU A 30 -1.69 -8.72 -1.37
N ASN A 31 -2.81 -9.14 -0.81
CA ASN A 31 -3.67 -10.15 -1.42
C ASN A 31 -4.68 -9.58 -2.42
N ASN A 32 -4.90 -8.26 -2.45
CA ASN A 32 -5.99 -7.66 -3.22
C ASN A 32 -5.59 -6.45 -4.07
N TYR A 33 -4.32 -6.08 -4.11
CA TYR A 33 -3.88 -4.83 -4.75
C TYR A 33 -4.28 -4.72 -6.23
N GLY A 34 -4.47 -5.83 -6.92
CA GLY A 34 -4.88 -5.85 -8.32
C GLY A 34 -6.35 -5.55 -8.55
N THR A 35 -7.13 -5.45 -7.49
CA THR A 35 -8.56 -5.15 -7.57
C THR A 35 -8.83 -3.71 -7.14
N ASN A 36 -10.07 -3.26 -7.36
CA ASN A 36 -10.49 -1.93 -6.94
C ASN A 36 -10.72 -1.93 -5.42
N ILE A 37 -9.91 -1.18 -4.68
CA ILE A 37 -9.97 -1.14 -3.22
C ILE A 37 -10.33 0.25 -2.75
N THR A 38 -11.32 0.35 -1.85
CA THR A 38 -11.73 1.60 -1.21
C THR A 38 -11.10 1.73 0.17
N LEU A 39 -11.11 2.96 0.72
CA LEU A 39 -10.67 3.21 2.08
C LEU A 39 -11.49 2.41 3.08
N GLU A 40 -12.80 2.31 2.84
CA GLU A 40 -13.72 1.54 3.69
C GLU A 40 -13.33 0.07 3.74
N GLU A 41 -12.98 -0.51 2.58
CA GLU A 41 -12.54 -1.91 2.52
C GLU A 41 -11.24 -2.12 3.29
N LEU A 42 -10.29 -1.19 3.18
CA LEU A 42 -9.04 -1.26 3.93
C LEU A 42 -9.30 -1.21 5.43
N ALA A 43 -10.14 -0.27 5.87
CA ALA A 43 -10.50 -0.15 7.29
C ALA A 43 -11.23 -1.40 7.78
N ASN A 44 -12.18 -1.92 6.98
CA ASN A 44 -12.95 -3.12 7.33
C ASN A 44 -12.08 -4.36 7.48
N SER A 45 -10.97 -4.45 6.75
CA SER A 45 -10.06 -5.59 6.85
C SER A 45 -9.45 -5.74 8.25
N SER A 46 -9.48 -4.68 9.03
CA SER A 46 -9.00 -4.68 10.42
C SER A 46 -10.09 -4.31 11.42
N ASN A 47 -11.35 -4.30 11.01
CA ASN A 47 -12.52 -3.98 11.85
C ASN A 47 -12.40 -2.62 12.53
N ILE A 48 -11.93 -1.61 11.80
CA ILE A 48 -11.80 -0.24 12.29
C ILE A 48 -12.55 0.72 11.35
N SER A 49 -12.85 1.91 11.85
CA SER A 49 -13.47 2.95 11.02
C SER A 49 -12.45 3.55 10.04
N PRO A 50 -12.93 4.15 8.93
CA PRO A 50 -12.04 4.88 8.02
C PRO A 50 -11.21 5.96 8.73
N SER A 51 -11.81 6.69 9.67
CA SER A 51 -11.09 7.72 10.45
C SER A 51 -9.95 7.13 11.25
N THR A 52 -10.19 6.00 11.91
CA THR A 52 -9.15 5.29 12.68
C THR A 52 -8.06 4.79 11.75
N CYS A 53 -8.43 4.28 10.58
CA CYS A 53 -7.50 3.80 9.58
C CYS A 53 -6.57 4.92 9.12
N LEU A 54 -7.10 6.09 8.80
CA LEU A 54 -6.30 7.26 8.42
C LEU A 54 -5.33 7.66 9.53
N ARG A 55 -5.82 7.74 10.75
CA ARG A 55 -5.01 8.12 11.92
C ARG A 55 -3.87 7.12 12.15
N LEU A 56 -4.17 5.83 12.09
CA LEU A 56 -3.17 4.79 12.32
C LEU A 56 -2.07 4.81 11.25
N PHE A 57 -2.45 4.91 9.97
CA PHE A 57 -1.47 4.98 8.89
C PHE A 57 -0.56 6.19 9.05
N ASN A 58 -1.14 7.36 9.36
CA ASN A 58 -0.33 8.56 9.57
C ASN A 58 0.61 8.41 10.77
N THR A 59 0.12 7.88 11.88
CA THR A 59 0.91 7.75 13.12
C THR A 59 2.00 6.68 12.99
N VAL A 60 1.68 5.53 12.40
CA VAL A 60 2.59 4.38 12.35
C VAL A 60 3.50 4.43 11.13
N LEU A 61 2.97 4.80 9.97
CA LEU A 61 3.68 4.72 8.70
C LEU A 61 3.97 6.09 8.06
N GLY A 62 3.42 7.17 8.61
CA GLY A 62 3.66 8.52 8.06
C GLY A 62 3.06 8.76 6.69
N THR A 63 2.02 8.00 6.30
CA THR A 63 1.37 8.11 5.01
C THR A 63 -0.12 7.83 5.14
N THR A 64 -0.87 7.97 4.05
CA THR A 64 -2.30 7.60 4.02
C THR A 64 -2.45 6.16 3.50
N PRO A 65 -3.55 5.47 3.83
CA PRO A 65 -3.80 4.12 3.31
C PRO A 65 -3.83 4.06 1.79
N ILE A 66 -4.47 5.03 1.14
CA ILE A 66 -4.59 5.06 -0.33
C ILE A 66 -3.23 5.35 -0.98
N LYS A 67 -2.43 6.23 -0.38
CA LYS A 67 -1.08 6.52 -0.85
C LYS A 67 -0.18 5.30 -0.71
N TYR A 68 -0.30 4.58 0.39
CA TYR A 68 0.40 3.31 0.60
C TYR A 68 0.04 2.31 -0.49
N LEU A 69 -1.27 2.14 -0.75
CA LEU A 69 -1.76 1.25 -1.80
C LEU A 69 -1.17 1.60 -3.17
N LEU A 70 -1.15 2.89 -3.51
CA LEU A 70 -0.59 3.36 -4.77
C LEU A 70 0.89 3.00 -4.89
N THR A 71 1.67 3.28 -3.84
CA THR A 71 3.10 2.95 -3.82
C THR A 71 3.33 1.45 -3.96
N PHE A 72 2.53 0.65 -3.28
CA PHE A 72 2.59 -0.81 -3.35
C PHE A 72 2.31 -1.30 -4.78
N ARG A 73 1.28 -0.77 -5.42
CA ARG A 73 0.93 -1.11 -6.81
C ARG A 73 2.06 -0.76 -7.78
N LEU A 74 2.69 0.40 -7.58
CA LEU A 74 3.81 0.83 -8.42
C LEU A 74 5.02 -0.08 -8.27
N GLN A 75 5.33 -0.51 -7.05
CA GLN A 75 6.41 -1.46 -6.79
C GLN A 75 6.15 -2.79 -7.48
N LYS A 76 4.91 -3.28 -7.41
CA LYS A 76 4.52 -4.53 -8.08
C LYS A 76 4.62 -4.39 -9.59
N ALA A 77 4.18 -3.26 -10.13
CA ALA A 77 4.29 -2.99 -11.56
C ALA A 77 5.75 -2.98 -12.01
N MET A 78 6.63 -2.36 -11.23
CA MET A 78 8.05 -2.35 -11.55
C MET A 78 8.63 -3.77 -11.60
N GLU A 79 8.30 -4.61 -10.62
CA GLU A 79 8.72 -6.01 -10.60
C GLU A 79 8.22 -6.76 -11.82
N GLU A 80 6.94 -6.54 -12.19
CA GLU A 80 6.35 -7.22 -13.34
C GLU A 80 6.92 -6.73 -14.67
N LEU A 81 7.29 -5.46 -14.77
CA LEU A 81 7.97 -4.92 -15.95
C LEU A 81 9.32 -5.59 -16.16
N LYS A 82 10.03 -5.90 -15.10
CA LYS A 82 11.31 -6.62 -15.19
C LYS A 82 11.14 -8.02 -15.77
N ARG A 83 10.04 -8.68 -15.45
CA ARG A 83 9.74 -10.04 -15.94
C ARG A 83 9.12 -10.04 -17.32
N ALA A 84 8.27 -9.06 -17.57
CA ALA A 84 7.44 -8.81 -18.77
C ALA A 84 6.80 -10.06 -19.40
N ASN A 85 7.56 -11.05 -19.81
CA ASN A 85 7.10 -12.33 -20.40
C ASN A 85 6.12 -12.13 -21.58
N GLY A 86 6.39 -11.15 -22.43
CA GLY A 86 5.56 -10.86 -23.58
C GLY A 86 4.30 -10.04 -23.30
N ARG A 87 4.06 -9.68 -22.04
CA ARG A 87 2.91 -8.83 -21.68
C ARG A 87 3.20 -7.37 -22.04
N THR A 88 2.16 -6.64 -22.41
CA THR A 88 2.26 -5.20 -22.68
C THR A 88 2.31 -4.43 -21.36
N ILE A 89 2.79 -3.19 -21.42
CA ILE A 89 2.77 -2.28 -20.28
C ILE A 89 1.35 -2.09 -19.76
N SER A 90 0.39 -1.95 -20.68
CA SER A 90 -1.03 -1.80 -20.33
C SER A 90 -1.57 -3.01 -19.55
N GLU A 91 -1.23 -4.22 -20.00
CA GLU A 91 -1.63 -5.45 -19.31
C GLU A 91 -1.04 -5.53 -17.91
N ILE A 92 0.23 -5.18 -17.77
CA ILE A 92 0.91 -5.15 -16.48
C ILE A 92 0.26 -4.13 -15.54
N ALA A 93 0.03 -2.91 -16.05
CA ALA A 93 -0.62 -1.86 -15.27
C ALA A 93 -1.99 -2.32 -14.75
N GLN A 94 -2.79 -2.93 -15.62
CA GLN A 94 -4.12 -3.41 -15.27
C GLN A 94 -4.06 -4.51 -14.21
N SER A 95 -3.13 -5.45 -14.35
CA SER A 95 -2.96 -6.53 -13.37
C SER A 95 -2.52 -6.01 -11.99
N CYS A 96 -1.90 -4.83 -11.94
CA CYS A 96 -1.47 -4.20 -10.69
C CYS A 96 -2.50 -3.21 -10.13
N GLY A 97 -3.71 -3.16 -10.69
CA GLY A 97 -4.79 -2.35 -10.15
C GLY A 97 -4.96 -0.98 -10.79
N PHE A 98 -4.25 -0.68 -11.88
CA PHE A 98 -4.40 0.58 -12.61
C PHE A 98 -5.36 0.39 -13.76
N SER A 99 -6.52 1.06 -13.69
CA SER A 99 -7.53 1.00 -14.75
C SER A 99 -7.26 1.98 -15.89
N ASP A 100 -6.38 2.97 -15.67
CA ASP A 100 -6.08 4.04 -16.62
C ASP A 100 -4.58 4.08 -16.89
N ALA A 101 -4.18 3.81 -18.12
CA ALA A 101 -2.77 3.78 -18.54
C ALA A 101 -2.11 5.15 -18.39
N SER A 102 -2.82 6.24 -18.68
CA SER A 102 -2.28 7.60 -18.53
C SER A 102 -1.97 7.91 -17.09
N TYR A 103 -2.87 7.55 -16.17
CA TYR A 103 -2.67 7.71 -14.73
C TYR A 103 -1.48 6.88 -14.25
N PHE A 104 -1.39 5.63 -14.70
CA PHE A 104 -0.26 4.77 -14.37
C PHE A 104 1.07 5.39 -14.80
N ASN A 105 1.14 5.89 -16.04
CA ASN A 105 2.35 6.53 -16.56
C ASN A 105 2.77 7.73 -15.71
N ARG A 106 1.82 8.59 -15.33
CA ARG A 106 2.10 9.76 -14.51
C ARG A 106 2.62 9.36 -13.12
N CYS A 107 1.97 8.40 -12.47
CA CYS A 107 2.36 7.94 -11.14
C CYS A 107 3.72 7.26 -11.17
N PHE A 108 3.95 6.41 -12.16
CA PHE A 108 5.21 5.69 -12.31
C PHE A 108 6.37 6.67 -12.52
N ARG A 109 6.19 7.64 -13.41
CA ARG A 109 7.21 8.65 -13.70
C ARG A 109 7.50 9.52 -12.47
N LYS A 110 6.46 9.89 -11.73
CA LYS A 110 6.62 10.69 -10.50
C LYS A 110 7.42 9.93 -9.46
N GLU A 111 7.17 8.63 -9.31
CA GLU A 111 7.85 7.82 -8.30
C GLU A 111 9.26 7.44 -8.69
N TYR A 112 9.49 7.07 -9.96
CA TYR A 112 10.76 6.51 -10.40
C TYR A 112 11.56 7.40 -11.37
N GLY A 113 11.03 8.54 -11.77
CA GLY A 113 11.71 9.47 -12.65
C GLY A 113 11.72 9.08 -14.13
N LYS A 114 11.14 7.95 -14.48
CA LYS A 114 11.04 7.46 -15.86
C LYS A 114 9.64 6.94 -16.12
N THR A 115 9.23 6.96 -17.40
CA THR A 115 7.99 6.29 -17.78
C THR A 115 8.20 4.77 -17.79
N PRO A 116 7.12 3.98 -17.72
CA PRO A 116 7.25 2.52 -17.83
C PRO A 116 7.97 2.08 -19.10
N SER A 117 7.71 2.73 -20.23
CA SER A 117 8.37 2.43 -21.51
C SER A 117 9.89 2.69 -21.43
N GLU A 118 10.28 3.84 -20.88
CA GLU A 118 11.69 4.18 -20.70
C GLU A 118 12.36 3.18 -19.76
N TYR A 119 11.69 2.79 -18.69
CA TYR A 119 12.20 1.82 -17.75
C TYR A 119 12.44 0.46 -18.42
N MET A 120 11.48 -0.03 -19.19
CA MET A 120 11.62 -1.29 -19.93
C MET A 120 12.79 -1.25 -20.93
N ALA A 121 12.96 -0.13 -21.61
CA ALA A 121 14.05 0.04 -22.57
C ALA A 121 15.42 0.07 -21.90
N SER A 122 15.48 0.39 -20.60
CA SER A 122 16.74 0.49 -19.85
C SER A 122 17.18 -0.83 -19.20
N ILE A 123 16.33 -1.84 -19.22
CA ILE A 123 16.64 -3.14 -18.57
C ILE A 123 17.55 -4.00 -19.42
#